data_09d02117cd1da55c001858ffceac9d37
#
_entry.id   09d02117cd1da55c001858ffceac9d37
#
_cell.length_a   1.000
_cell.length_b   1.000
_cell.length_c   1.000
_cell.angle_alpha   90.00
_cell.angle_beta   90.00
_cell.angle_gamma   90.00
#
_symmetry.space_group_name_H-M   'P 1'
#
loop_
_entity.id
_entity.type
_entity.pdbx_description
1 polymer ?
#
loop_
_entity_poly.entity_id
_entity_poly.type
_entity_poly.pdbx_seq_one_letter_code
_entity_poly.pdbx_strand_id
1 'polypeptide(L)'
;MIRVLAIGMVILAAPLLAHHSFAAEYDEKKPVTLKGVVTKVEWANPHARFYVDVKDDKGNVTNWNLELASPNVLVRNGWKRNSLQVGDAVEVSGSQAKDGSNMANARAVTLSDGRKVFAGSSGDGGPQP
;
A
#
# COMPACT_ATOMS: atom_id res chain seq x y z
N MET A 1 -11.78 50.18 25.04
CA MET A 1 -11.79 49.33 23.86
C MET A 1 -10.96 48.08 24.15
N ILE A 2 -11.61 46.96 24.37
CA ILE A 2 -10.96 45.68 24.62
C ILE A 2 -10.82 44.98 23.26
N ARG A 3 -9.55 44.80 22.81
CA ARG A 3 -9.28 43.97 21.62
C ARG A 3 -9.16 42.51 22.04
N VAL A 4 -10.14 41.71 21.72
CA VAL A 4 -10.08 40.25 21.88
C VAL A 4 -9.25 39.69 20.73
N LEU A 5 -8.05 39.20 21.06
CA LEU A 5 -7.25 38.43 20.12
C LEU A 5 -7.81 37.00 20.04
N ALA A 6 -8.45 36.66 18.94
CA ALA A 6 -8.84 35.29 18.67
C ALA A 6 -7.61 34.51 18.24
N ILE A 7 -7.06 33.69 19.14
CA ILE A 7 -6.00 32.73 18.81
C ILE A 7 -6.66 31.56 18.10
N GLY A 8 -6.48 31.51 16.78
CA GLY A 8 -6.92 30.39 15.97
C GLY A 8 -6.12 29.13 16.31
N MET A 9 -6.79 28.17 16.90
CA MET A 9 -6.23 26.84 17.18
C MET A 9 -6.18 26.04 15.87
N VAL A 10 -4.98 25.93 15.30
CA VAL A 10 -4.74 25.06 14.14
C VAL A 10 -4.65 23.61 14.64
N ILE A 11 -5.74 22.87 14.43
CA ILE A 11 -5.77 21.43 14.77
C ILE A 11 -5.02 20.69 13.66
N LEU A 12 -3.87 20.12 13.99
CA LEU A 12 -3.12 19.23 13.12
C LEU A 12 -3.86 17.87 13.01
N ALA A 13 -4.71 17.75 12.00
CA ALA A 13 -5.55 16.57 11.77
C ALA A 13 -4.90 15.49 10.84
N ALA A 14 -3.63 15.65 10.45
CA ALA A 14 -2.98 14.82 9.44
C ALA A 14 -2.87 13.31 9.75
N PRO A 15 -2.58 12.83 10.99
CA PRO A 15 -2.48 11.38 11.25
C PRO A 15 -3.81 10.65 11.19
N LEU A 16 -4.91 11.32 11.58
CA LEU A 16 -6.26 10.74 11.56
C LEU A 16 -6.78 10.49 10.15
N LEU A 17 -6.43 11.34 9.18
CA LEU A 17 -6.84 11.20 7.78
C LEU A 17 -6.21 9.98 7.10
N ALA A 18 -4.92 9.68 7.36
CA ALA A 18 -4.25 8.50 6.79
C ALA A 18 -4.84 7.19 7.32
N HIS A 19 -5.14 7.12 8.63
CA HIS A 19 -5.77 5.95 9.26
C HIS A 19 -7.20 5.72 8.78
N HIS A 20 -7.99 6.79 8.61
CA HIS A 20 -9.34 6.73 8.05
C HIS A 20 -9.36 6.32 6.58
N SER A 21 -8.38 6.72 5.77
CA SER A 21 -8.29 6.34 4.36
C SER A 21 -8.10 4.83 4.19
N PHE A 22 -7.21 4.20 4.98
CA PHE A 22 -7.04 2.76 4.97
C PHE A 22 -8.36 2.05 5.36
N ALA A 23 -8.91 2.39 6.52
CA ALA A 23 -10.12 1.77 7.04
C ALA A 23 -11.36 2.00 6.17
N ALA A 24 -11.39 3.07 5.36
CA ALA A 24 -12.47 3.35 4.41
C ALA A 24 -12.43 2.43 3.19
N GLU A 25 -11.24 2.05 2.71
CA GLU A 25 -11.05 1.33 1.45
C GLU A 25 -10.74 -0.16 1.64
N TYR A 26 -10.00 -0.51 2.69
CA TYR A 26 -9.46 -1.86 2.90
C TYR A 26 -10.00 -2.48 4.20
N ASP A 27 -10.06 -3.80 4.20
CA ASP A 27 -10.52 -4.58 5.35
C ASP A 27 -9.37 -5.44 5.90
N GLU A 28 -8.84 -5.08 7.06
CA GLU A 28 -7.79 -5.85 7.74
C GLU A 28 -8.21 -7.27 8.12
N LYS A 29 -9.53 -7.54 8.16
CA LYS A 29 -10.11 -8.88 8.42
C LYS A 29 -10.24 -9.71 7.14
N LYS A 30 -9.85 -9.17 5.99
CA LYS A 30 -9.76 -9.86 4.70
C LYS A 30 -8.31 -9.95 4.23
N PRO A 31 -7.46 -10.72 4.91
CA PRO A 31 -6.07 -10.89 4.48
C PRO A 31 -6.02 -11.62 3.15
N VAL A 32 -5.09 -11.20 2.29
CA VAL A 32 -4.80 -11.87 1.02
C VAL A 32 -3.31 -12.16 0.92
N THR A 33 -2.99 -13.29 0.31
CA THR A 33 -1.64 -13.63 -0.13
C THR A 33 -1.71 -13.94 -1.61
N LEU A 34 -1.01 -13.15 -2.41
CA LEU A 34 -1.07 -13.21 -3.87
C LEU A 34 0.32 -13.55 -4.42
N LYS A 35 0.38 -14.55 -5.28
CA LYS A 35 1.57 -14.88 -6.04
C LYS A 35 1.30 -14.57 -7.50
N GLY A 36 2.14 -13.76 -8.11
CA GLY A 36 1.90 -13.34 -9.47
C GLY A 36 3.10 -12.68 -10.13
N VAL A 37 2.86 -12.18 -11.33
CA VAL A 37 3.85 -11.51 -12.16
C VAL A 37 3.48 -10.05 -12.30
N VAL A 38 4.43 -9.16 -12.05
CA VAL A 38 4.23 -7.71 -12.16
C VAL A 38 3.97 -7.32 -13.60
N THR A 39 2.87 -6.59 -13.83
CA THR A 39 2.47 -6.11 -15.16
C THR A 39 2.60 -4.60 -15.33
N LYS A 40 2.59 -3.84 -14.22
CA LYS A 40 2.72 -2.38 -14.22
C LYS A 40 3.25 -1.89 -12.87
N VAL A 41 4.04 -0.84 -12.89
CA VAL A 41 4.51 -0.14 -11.68
C VAL A 41 4.26 1.35 -11.83
N GLU A 42 3.63 1.95 -10.83
CA GLU A 42 3.39 3.39 -10.72
C GLU A 42 4.11 3.93 -9.48
N TRP A 43 5.30 4.49 -9.68
CA TRP A 43 6.10 5.07 -8.59
C TRP A 43 5.76 6.56 -8.45
N ALA A 44 4.67 6.85 -7.71
CA ALA A 44 4.09 8.18 -7.63
C ALA A 44 3.52 8.48 -6.23
N ASN A 45 3.38 9.78 -5.92
CA ASN A 45 2.66 10.26 -4.75
C ASN A 45 1.14 10.35 -5.04
N PRO A 46 0.26 10.25 -4.05
CA PRO A 46 0.56 10.06 -2.62
C PRO A 46 0.97 8.63 -2.24
N HIS A 47 0.62 7.64 -3.06
CA HIS A 47 0.94 6.23 -2.86
C HIS A 47 1.46 5.62 -4.14
N ALA A 48 2.54 4.85 -4.04
CA ALA A 48 2.96 3.99 -5.15
C ALA A 48 1.96 2.85 -5.33
N ARG A 49 1.87 2.32 -6.54
CA ARG A 49 1.01 1.18 -6.90
C ARG A 49 1.75 0.25 -7.84
N PHE A 50 1.35 -1.00 -7.80
CA PHE A 50 1.75 -1.94 -8.84
C PHE A 50 0.64 -2.94 -9.10
N TYR A 51 0.72 -3.59 -10.25
CA TYR A 51 -0.29 -4.52 -10.74
C TYR A 51 0.35 -5.86 -10.97
N VAL A 52 -0.37 -6.92 -10.59
CA VAL A 52 0.12 -8.29 -10.77
C VAL A 52 -0.96 -9.15 -11.42
N ASP A 53 -0.53 -10.01 -12.33
CA ASP A 53 -1.35 -11.10 -12.84
C ASP A 53 -1.21 -12.31 -11.92
N VAL A 54 -2.32 -12.75 -11.37
CA VAL A 54 -2.42 -13.91 -10.47
C VAL A 54 -3.20 -15.01 -11.17
N LYS A 55 -2.62 -16.20 -11.27
CA LYS A 55 -3.30 -17.39 -11.78
C LYS A 55 -3.93 -18.19 -10.67
N ASP A 56 -5.18 -18.60 -10.87
CA ASP A 56 -5.82 -19.59 -10.02
C ASP A 56 -5.42 -21.04 -10.41
N ASP A 57 -5.93 -22.03 -9.68
CA ASP A 57 -5.63 -23.44 -9.90
C ASP A 57 -6.15 -23.96 -11.27
N LYS A 58 -7.09 -23.24 -11.87
CA LYS A 58 -7.66 -23.56 -13.19
C LYS A 58 -6.96 -22.85 -14.34
N GLY A 59 -5.93 -22.03 -14.04
CA GLY A 59 -5.21 -21.24 -15.02
C GLY A 59 -5.87 -19.92 -15.41
N ASN A 60 -6.99 -19.54 -14.75
CA ASN A 60 -7.59 -18.22 -14.95
C ASN A 60 -6.70 -17.13 -14.34
N VAL A 61 -6.52 -16.06 -15.11
CA VAL A 61 -5.70 -14.92 -14.70
C VAL A 61 -6.58 -13.78 -14.22
N THR A 62 -6.26 -13.26 -13.04
CA THR A 62 -6.87 -12.05 -12.48
C THR A 62 -5.80 -11.00 -12.25
N ASN A 63 -6.01 -9.80 -12.75
CA ASN A 63 -5.11 -8.68 -12.48
C ASN A 63 -5.52 -7.98 -11.18
N TRP A 64 -4.55 -7.82 -10.28
CA TRP A 64 -4.72 -7.15 -9.00
C TRP A 64 -4.04 -5.79 -8.99
N ASN A 65 -4.71 -4.79 -8.45
CA ASN A 65 -4.19 -3.46 -8.18
C ASN A 65 -3.76 -3.37 -6.72
N LEU A 66 -2.47 -3.16 -6.50
CA LEU A 66 -1.87 -3.21 -5.17
C LEU A 66 -1.33 -1.84 -4.77
N GLU A 67 -1.89 -1.28 -3.70
CA GLU A 67 -1.44 -0.01 -3.14
C GLU A 67 -0.27 -0.23 -2.18
N LEU A 68 0.77 0.55 -2.37
CA LEU A 68 1.95 0.62 -1.50
C LEU A 68 1.90 1.90 -0.65
N ALA A 69 2.87 2.08 0.23
CA ALA A 69 3.12 3.36 0.87
C ALA A 69 3.59 4.42 -0.14
N SER A 70 3.78 5.64 0.33
CA SER A 70 4.40 6.68 -0.50
C SER A 70 5.84 6.31 -0.88
N PRO A 71 6.37 6.80 -2.01
CA PRO A 71 7.76 6.55 -2.39
C PRO A 71 8.78 6.87 -1.29
N ASN A 72 8.60 7.95 -0.56
CA ASN A 72 9.52 8.32 0.53
C ASN A 72 9.52 7.31 1.67
N VAL A 73 8.35 6.80 2.06
CA VAL A 73 8.24 5.75 3.09
C VAL A 73 8.86 4.44 2.60
N LEU A 74 8.62 4.07 1.36
CA LEU A 74 9.20 2.87 0.75
C LEU A 74 10.73 2.92 0.75
N VAL A 75 11.32 4.05 0.34
CA VAL A 75 12.77 4.23 0.32
C VAL A 75 13.36 4.09 1.73
N ARG A 76 12.71 4.64 2.75
CA ARG A 76 13.13 4.47 4.15
C ARG A 76 13.06 3.01 4.63
N ASN A 77 12.17 2.22 4.04
CA ASN A 77 12.04 0.79 4.35
C ASN A 77 12.88 -0.13 3.43
N GLY A 78 13.83 0.42 2.70
CA GLY A 78 14.78 -0.34 1.90
C GLY A 78 14.41 -0.53 0.43
N TRP A 79 13.31 0.10 -0.02
CA TRP A 79 12.93 0.08 -1.42
C TRP A 79 13.76 1.05 -2.24
N LYS A 80 13.94 0.71 -3.51
CA LYS A 80 14.44 1.60 -4.57
C LYS A 80 13.36 1.73 -5.63
N ARG A 81 13.42 2.79 -6.42
CA ARG A 81 12.48 3.01 -7.53
C ARG A 81 12.38 1.81 -8.49
N ASN A 82 13.46 1.06 -8.66
CA ASN A 82 13.54 -0.13 -9.52
C ASN A 82 13.47 -1.47 -8.77
N SER A 83 13.05 -1.47 -7.50
CA SER A 83 12.89 -2.71 -6.74
C SER A 83 11.85 -3.66 -7.34
N LEU A 84 10.80 -3.11 -7.95
CA LEU A 84 9.83 -3.84 -8.76
C LEU A 84 9.98 -3.48 -10.22
N GLN A 85 9.97 -4.49 -11.07
CA GLN A 85 10.00 -4.33 -12.52
C GLN A 85 8.93 -5.22 -13.17
N VAL A 86 8.37 -4.76 -14.28
CA VAL A 86 7.46 -5.57 -15.09
C VAL A 86 8.13 -6.91 -15.46
N GLY A 87 7.41 -8.00 -15.25
CA GLY A 87 7.91 -9.35 -15.46
C GLY A 87 8.45 -10.04 -14.20
N ASP A 88 8.63 -9.32 -13.10
CA ASP A 88 9.07 -9.90 -11.83
C ASP A 88 8.01 -10.82 -11.23
N ALA A 89 8.43 -11.98 -10.76
CA ALA A 89 7.60 -12.85 -9.93
C ALA A 89 7.68 -12.40 -8.48
N VAL A 90 6.51 -12.17 -7.87
CA VAL A 90 6.41 -11.64 -6.51
C VAL A 90 5.36 -12.38 -5.70
N GLU A 91 5.51 -12.33 -4.39
CA GLU A 91 4.47 -12.71 -3.44
C GLU A 91 4.10 -11.51 -2.58
N VAL A 92 2.80 -11.22 -2.48
CA VAL A 92 2.28 -10.04 -1.77
C VAL A 92 1.34 -10.50 -0.68
N SER A 93 1.55 -9.99 0.52
CA SER A 93 0.59 -10.11 1.62
C SER A 93 -0.01 -8.74 1.93
N GLY A 94 -1.30 -8.70 2.22
CA GLY A 94 -1.99 -7.46 2.50
C GLY A 94 -3.45 -7.65 2.86
N SER A 95 -4.22 -6.58 2.73
CA SER A 95 -5.65 -6.52 3.05
C SER A 95 -6.46 -6.17 1.81
N GLN A 96 -7.48 -6.96 1.52
CA GLN A 96 -8.35 -6.75 0.35
C GLN A 96 -9.25 -5.53 0.54
N ALA A 97 -9.65 -4.93 -0.58
CA ALA A 97 -10.66 -3.89 -0.60
C ALA A 97 -11.97 -4.36 0.02
N LYS A 98 -12.64 -3.48 0.77
CA LYS A 98 -13.92 -3.78 1.45
C LYS A 98 -15.03 -4.16 0.49
N ASP A 99 -15.03 -3.59 -0.70
CA ASP A 99 -16.04 -3.87 -1.74
C ASP A 99 -15.84 -5.22 -2.44
N GLY A 100 -14.79 -5.98 -2.08
CA GLY A 100 -14.48 -7.27 -2.66
C GLY A 100 -13.81 -7.20 -4.04
N SER A 101 -13.48 -6.01 -4.53
CA SER A 101 -12.75 -5.86 -5.79
C SER A 101 -11.33 -6.45 -5.72
N ASN A 102 -10.71 -6.63 -6.89
CA ASN A 102 -9.34 -7.14 -7.01
C ASN A 102 -8.31 -6.02 -6.74
N MET A 103 -8.46 -5.43 -5.58
CA MET A 103 -7.57 -4.40 -5.02
C MET A 103 -7.16 -4.80 -3.61
N ALA A 104 -5.92 -4.53 -3.26
CA ALA A 104 -5.44 -4.74 -1.90
C ALA A 104 -4.43 -3.66 -1.51
N ASN A 105 -4.36 -3.38 -0.21
CA ASN A 105 -3.27 -2.65 0.36
C ASN A 105 -2.14 -3.64 0.67
N ALA A 106 -1.00 -3.49 0.02
CA ALA A 106 0.14 -4.36 0.22
C ALA A 106 0.84 -4.01 1.54
N ARG A 107 1.04 -5.00 2.39
CA ARG A 107 1.77 -4.85 3.65
C ARG A 107 3.23 -5.28 3.51
N ALA A 108 3.46 -6.39 2.83
CA ALA A 108 4.79 -6.91 2.56
C ALA A 108 4.85 -7.51 1.16
N VAL A 109 5.98 -7.36 0.51
CA VAL A 109 6.26 -7.93 -0.80
C VAL A 109 7.53 -8.73 -0.72
N THR A 110 7.48 -9.99 -1.16
CA THR A 110 8.68 -10.78 -1.40
C THR A 110 9.09 -10.56 -2.84
N LEU A 111 10.25 -9.93 -3.01
CA LEU A 111 10.82 -9.59 -4.31
C LEU A 111 11.39 -10.83 -5.00
N SER A 112 11.71 -10.72 -6.30
CA SER A 112 12.28 -11.83 -7.09
C SER A 112 13.65 -12.30 -6.60
N ASP A 113 14.39 -11.46 -5.86
CA ASP A 113 15.64 -11.83 -5.22
C ASP A 113 15.46 -12.55 -3.86
N GLY A 114 14.23 -12.80 -3.44
CA GLY A 114 13.88 -13.48 -2.19
C GLY A 114 13.76 -12.57 -0.97
N ARG A 115 14.08 -11.28 -1.07
CA ARG A 115 13.92 -10.35 0.05
C ARG A 115 12.46 -10.03 0.29
N LYS A 116 12.04 -10.12 1.55
CA LYS A 116 10.72 -9.67 2.00
C LYS A 116 10.84 -8.26 2.56
N VAL A 117 10.15 -7.32 1.96
CA VAL A 117 10.20 -5.91 2.33
C VAL A 117 8.83 -5.41 2.77
N PHE A 118 8.82 -4.58 3.80
CA PHE A 118 7.60 -3.91 4.25
C PHE A 118 7.17 -2.88 3.21
N ALA A 119 5.88 -2.87 2.88
CA ALA A 119 5.32 -2.08 1.79
C ALA A 119 4.20 -1.14 2.22
N GLY A 120 3.65 -1.33 3.41
CA GLY A 120 2.53 -0.56 3.92
C GLY A 120 2.92 0.80 4.51
N SER A 121 1.91 1.61 4.77
CA SER A 121 2.04 2.86 5.49
C SER A 121 1.89 2.65 7.00
N SER A 122 2.30 3.64 7.80
CA SER A 122 2.13 3.59 9.26
C SER A 122 0.66 3.50 9.70
N GLY A 123 -0.28 3.91 8.83
CA GLY A 123 -1.72 3.85 9.11
C GLY A 123 -2.33 2.45 9.02
N ASP A 124 -1.64 1.48 8.44
CA ASP A 124 -2.11 0.10 8.28
C ASP A 124 -1.57 -0.89 9.32
N GLY A 125 -1.02 -0.36 10.42
CA GLY A 125 -0.49 -1.17 11.53
C GLY A 125 0.89 -1.77 11.28
N GLY A 126 1.59 -1.29 10.27
CA GLY A 126 2.97 -1.67 9.99
C GLY A 126 3.99 -1.06 10.95
N PRO A 127 5.29 -1.37 10.76
CA PRO A 127 6.34 -0.77 11.56
C PRO A 127 6.28 0.75 11.53
N GLN A 128 6.37 1.36 12.70
CA GLN A 128 6.51 2.81 12.79
C GLN A 128 7.93 3.21 12.38
N PRO A 129 8.09 4.36 11.76
CA PRO A 129 9.41 4.88 11.40
C PRO A 129 10.26 5.18 12.62
#